data_9fe1e5bc35765aa0ff76177824123da4
#
_entry.id   9fe1e5bc35765aa0ff76177824123da4
#
_cell.length_a   1.000
_cell.length_b   1.000
_cell.length_c   1.000
_cell.angle_alpha   90.00
_cell.angle_beta   90.00
_cell.angle_gamma   90.00
#
_symmetry.space_group_name_H-M   'P 1'
#
loop_
_entity.id
_entity.type
_entity.pdbx_description
1 polymer ?
#
loop_
_entity_poly.entity_id
_entity_poly.type
_entity_poly.pdbx_seq_one_letter_code
_entity_poly.pdbx_strand_id
1 'polypeptide(L)'
;MLKYELVANDIRQKIETGEYLPNKQLPSTEELCDLYEVSKTTINKAMDALTNQGLVSRRRGAGTYVLDVVKEPLDARTVDLSSQMAGFTAEHGSERVGTRVIDFTVAHPDKRIASLLRMEADEFAYRIVRVRTLDGEPHVIEYTHMPINVIPNLRMRDVETSIYGFIRNDLGLVISSAHRTIRAVLPSHQEMECLSVSKTTPLLEVEQVGFLGDGTPF
;
A
#
# COMPACT_ATOMS: atom_id res chain seq x y z
N MET A 1 -5.13 18.40 -23.88
CA MET A 1 -4.26 17.69 -22.92
C MET A 1 -3.41 18.72 -22.21
N LEU A 2 -3.41 18.74 -20.89
CA LEU A 2 -2.66 19.73 -20.12
C LEU A 2 -1.17 19.37 -20.13
N LYS A 3 -0.28 20.39 -20.08
CA LYS A 3 1.18 20.13 -20.13
C LYS A 3 1.68 19.14 -19.06
N TYR A 4 1.12 19.18 -17.85
CA TYR A 4 1.53 18.25 -16.80
C TYR A 4 1.08 16.80 -17.07
N GLU A 5 -0.03 16.59 -17.80
CA GLU A 5 -0.50 15.25 -18.20
C GLU A 5 0.43 14.63 -19.26
N LEU A 6 0.93 15.44 -20.18
CA LEU A 6 1.91 15.00 -21.18
C LEU A 6 3.20 14.54 -20.49
N VAL A 7 3.73 15.33 -19.56
CA VAL A 7 4.93 14.99 -18.79
C VAL A 7 4.70 13.72 -17.95
N ALA A 8 3.56 13.62 -17.24
CA ALA A 8 3.25 12.44 -16.44
C ALA A 8 3.13 11.17 -17.29
N ASN A 9 2.51 11.26 -18.47
CA ASN A 9 2.38 10.13 -19.39
C ASN A 9 3.73 9.67 -19.96
N ASP A 10 4.61 10.60 -20.33
CA ASP A 10 5.95 10.26 -20.82
C ASP A 10 6.79 9.57 -19.74
N ILE A 11 6.80 10.13 -18.51
CA ILE A 11 7.51 9.53 -17.39
C ILE A 11 6.93 8.15 -17.06
N ARG A 12 5.61 7.98 -17.08
CA ARG A 12 4.96 6.67 -16.92
C ARG A 12 5.46 5.67 -17.95
N GLN A 13 5.46 6.05 -19.23
CA GLN A 13 5.95 5.19 -20.30
C GLN A 13 7.41 4.79 -20.09
N LYS A 14 8.27 5.71 -19.66
CA LYS A 14 9.68 5.43 -19.34
C LYS A 14 9.85 4.48 -18.16
N ILE A 15 8.97 4.54 -17.16
CA ILE A 15 8.93 3.57 -16.06
C ILE A 15 8.47 2.19 -16.59
N GLU A 16 7.41 2.14 -17.39
CA GLU A 16 6.86 0.90 -17.94
C GLU A 16 7.83 0.21 -18.90
N THR A 17 8.59 0.96 -19.68
CA THR A 17 9.62 0.43 -20.60
C THR A 17 10.94 0.08 -19.89
N GLY A 18 11.10 0.46 -18.61
CA GLY A 18 12.33 0.21 -17.84
C GLY A 18 13.46 1.21 -18.12
N GLU A 19 13.21 2.33 -18.76
CA GLU A 19 14.18 3.43 -18.89
C GLU A 19 14.44 4.06 -17.51
N TYR A 20 13.38 4.24 -16.70
CA TYR A 20 13.47 4.54 -15.29
C TYR A 20 13.26 3.27 -14.47
N LEU A 21 14.35 2.77 -13.89
CA LEU A 21 14.33 1.49 -13.15
C LEU A 21 13.62 1.62 -11.79
N PRO A 22 12.95 0.56 -11.33
CA PRO A 22 12.42 0.47 -9.98
C PRO A 22 13.46 0.79 -8.90
N ASN A 23 13.04 1.46 -7.84
CA ASN A 23 13.88 1.88 -6.69
C ASN A 23 15.01 2.87 -7.05
N LYS A 24 15.03 3.41 -8.26
CA LYS A 24 15.96 4.47 -8.63
C LYS A 24 15.31 5.84 -8.50
N GLN A 25 16.15 6.81 -8.20
CA GLN A 25 15.73 8.20 -8.13
C GLN A 25 15.48 8.73 -9.56
N LEU A 26 14.35 9.40 -9.75
CA LEU A 26 14.09 10.19 -10.93
C LEU A 26 15.01 11.44 -10.97
N PRO A 27 15.25 12.02 -12.16
CA PRO A 27 15.90 13.30 -12.24
C PRO A 27 15.25 14.34 -11.29
N SER A 28 16.03 15.26 -10.81
CA SER A 28 15.55 16.35 -9.94
C SER A 28 14.47 17.19 -10.63
N THR A 29 13.70 17.92 -9.84
CA THR A 29 12.67 18.81 -10.39
C THR A 29 13.28 19.85 -11.36
N GLU A 30 14.51 20.29 -11.13
CA GLU A 30 15.21 21.25 -12.00
C GLU A 30 15.59 20.59 -13.33
N GLU A 31 16.22 19.41 -13.28
CA GLU A 31 16.57 18.66 -14.49
C GLU A 31 15.31 18.28 -15.32
N LEU A 32 14.20 17.95 -14.67
CA LEU A 32 12.94 17.68 -15.35
C LEU A 32 12.33 18.96 -15.97
N CYS A 33 12.48 20.13 -15.32
CA CYS A 33 12.05 21.40 -15.90
C CYS A 33 12.80 21.68 -17.22
N ASP A 34 14.11 21.46 -17.20
CA ASP A 34 14.97 21.68 -18.37
C ASP A 34 14.68 20.64 -19.47
N LEU A 35 14.51 19.36 -19.09
CA LEU A 35 14.24 18.27 -20.04
C LEU A 35 12.91 18.44 -20.79
N TYR A 36 11.86 18.89 -20.08
CA TYR A 36 10.51 19.04 -20.65
C TYR A 36 10.16 20.48 -21.04
N GLU A 37 11.06 21.43 -20.83
CA GLU A 37 10.84 22.85 -21.08
C GLU A 37 9.55 23.40 -20.43
N VAL A 38 9.33 23.04 -19.17
CA VAL A 38 8.14 23.41 -18.40
C VAL A 38 8.48 24.00 -17.03
N SER A 39 7.51 24.69 -16.44
CA SER A 39 7.67 25.28 -15.11
C SER A 39 7.73 24.23 -14.01
N LYS A 40 8.37 24.57 -12.89
CA LYS A 40 8.41 23.78 -11.64
C LYS A 40 7.01 23.37 -11.15
N THR A 41 6.01 24.25 -11.32
CA THR A 41 4.62 23.97 -10.98
C THR A 41 4.05 22.85 -11.86
N THR A 42 4.40 22.80 -13.14
CA THR A 42 3.98 21.76 -14.07
C THR A 42 4.58 20.42 -13.71
N ILE A 43 5.90 20.39 -13.41
CA ILE A 43 6.57 19.16 -12.93
C ILE A 43 5.97 18.69 -11.62
N ASN A 44 5.73 19.57 -10.65
CA ASN A 44 5.12 19.18 -9.37
C ASN A 44 3.75 18.52 -9.58
N LYS A 45 2.89 19.10 -10.44
CA LYS A 45 1.58 18.49 -10.76
C LYS A 45 1.73 17.14 -11.46
N ALA A 46 2.70 16.97 -12.34
CA ALA A 46 2.99 15.68 -12.97
C ALA A 46 3.46 14.65 -11.94
N MET A 47 4.36 15.04 -11.02
CA MET A 47 4.81 14.17 -9.94
C MET A 47 3.67 13.81 -8.96
N ASP A 48 2.80 14.75 -8.62
CA ASP A 48 1.63 14.47 -7.80
C ASP A 48 0.70 13.45 -8.47
N ALA A 49 0.47 13.59 -9.78
CA ALA A 49 -0.33 12.63 -10.55
C ALA A 49 0.32 11.23 -10.57
N LEU A 50 1.64 11.14 -10.77
CA LEU A 50 2.37 9.86 -10.73
C LEU A 50 2.42 9.25 -9.33
N THR A 51 2.49 10.07 -8.28
CA THR A 51 2.42 9.63 -6.88
C THR A 51 1.04 9.05 -6.57
N ASN A 52 -0.03 9.72 -6.98
CA ASN A 52 -1.40 9.25 -6.81
C ASN A 52 -1.66 7.94 -7.58
N GLN A 53 -0.93 7.70 -8.67
CA GLN A 53 -0.97 6.43 -9.41
C GLN A 53 -0.07 5.34 -8.81
N GLY A 54 0.68 5.65 -7.72
CA GLY A 54 1.58 4.70 -7.09
C GLY A 54 2.80 4.32 -7.94
N LEU A 55 3.16 5.13 -8.92
CA LEU A 55 4.32 4.90 -9.78
C LEU A 55 5.61 5.45 -9.19
N VAL A 56 5.49 6.50 -8.39
CA VAL A 56 6.64 7.16 -7.75
C VAL A 56 6.33 7.53 -6.29
N SER A 57 7.38 7.64 -5.48
CA SER A 57 7.33 8.15 -4.10
C SER A 57 8.20 9.38 -3.96
N ARG A 58 7.69 10.44 -3.32
CA ARG A 58 8.39 11.70 -3.08
C ARG A 58 8.89 11.77 -1.64
N ARG A 59 10.19 12.04 -1.48
CA ARG A 59 10.82 12.28 -0.18
C ARG A 59 11.19 13.73 -0.05
N ARG A 60 10.73 14.38 1.00
CA ARG A 60 11.11 15.78 1.28
C ARG A 60 12.62 15.88 1.48
N GLY A 61 13.30 16.64 0.61
CA GLY A 61 14.76 16.82 0.65
C GLY A 61 15.60 15.70 0.05
N ALA A 62 15.00 14.55 -0.33
CA ALA A 62 15.73 13.39 -0.88
C ALA A 62 15.41 13.09 -2.35
N GLY A 63 14.33 13.66 -2.91
CA GLY A 63 13.95 13.48 -4.32
C GLY A 63 12.73 12.60 -4.53
N THR A 64 12.52 12.16 -5.78
CA THR A 64 11.43 11.29 -6.21
C THR A 64 12.00 9.95 -6.68
N TYR A 65 11.45 8.86 -6.21
CA TYR A 65 11.91 7.50 -6.51
C TYR A 65 10.83 6.72 -7.25
N VAL A 66 11.22 5.91 -8.23
CA VAL A 66 10.33 4.98 -8.93
C VAL A 66 9.96 3.85 -7.99
N LEU A 67 8.66 3.61 -7.83
CA LEU A 67 8.18 2.43 -7.11
C LEU A 67 8.31 1.19 -8.00
N ASP A 68 8.57 0.03 -7.39
CA ASP A 68 8.60 -1.24 -8.09
C ASP A 68 7.16 -1.74 -8.24
N VAL A 69 6.57 -1.34 -9.35
CA VAL A 69 5.24 -1.81 -9.70
C VAL A 69 5.38 -3.23 -10.24
N VAL A 70 5.00 -4.23 -9.46
CA VAL A 70 4.90 -5.60 -9.97
C VAL A 70 3.95 -5.57 -11.16
N LYS A 71 4.47 -5.90 -12.35
CA LYS A 71 3.71 -5.96 -13.60
C LYS A 71 2.80 -7.19 -13.61
N GLU A 72 1.76 -7.19 -12.78
CA GLU A 72 0.58 -7.98 -13.11
C GLU A 72 -0.34 -7.10 -13.98
N PRO A 73 -0.95 -7.63 -15.05
CA PRO A 73 -1.85 -6.85 -15.90
C PRO A 73 -3.04 -6.39 -15.05
N LEU A 74 -3.01 -5.14 -14.66
CA LEU A 74 -4.11 -4.48 -13.98
C LEU A 74 -5.15 -4.08 -15.01
N ASP A 75 -6.13 -4.95 -15.27
CA ASP A 75 -7.45 -4.55 -15.75
C ASP A 75 -8.18 -3.82 -14.61
N ALA A 76 -7.58 -2.75 -14.10
CA ALA A 76 -8.10 -2.01 -12.98
C ALA A 76 -8.51 -0.60 -13.40
N ARG A 77 -9.79 -0.31 -13.30
CA ARG A 77 -10.27 1.05 -13.18
C ARG A 77 -9.66 1.63 -11.91
N THR A 78 -8.72 2.55 -12.06
CA THR A 78 -8.05 3.22 -10.94
C THR A 78 -9.08 4.07 -10.21
N VAL A 79 -9.48 3.65 -9.03
CA VAL A 79 -10.23 4.49 -8.09
C VAL A 79 -9.19 5.29 -7.32
N ASP A 80 -9.32 6.60 -7.26
CA ASP A 80 -8.46 7.47 -6.44
C ASP A 80 -8.71 7.15 -4.96
N LEU A 81 -7.74 6.46 -4.35
CA LEU A 81 -7.81 5.93 -3.00
C LEU A 81 -6.86 6.68 -2.05
N SER A 82 -6.42 7.88 -2.40
CA SER A 82 -5.48 8.66 -1.58
C SER A 82 -6.00 8.95 -0.16
N SER A 83 -7.32 9.04 0.02
CA SER A 83 -7.96 9.17 1.33
C SER A 83 -7.95 7.88 2.17
N GLN A 84 -7.78 6.71 1.54
CA GLN A 84 -7.88 5.40 2.20
C GLN A 84 -6.55 4.87 2.77
N MET A 85 -5.48 5.67 2.71
CA MET A 85 -4.21 5.36 3.37
C MET A 85 -4.23 5.65 4.88
N ALA A 86 -5.34 6.15 5.39
CA ALA A 86 -5.50 6.44 6.81
C ALA A 86 -5.53 5.15 7.67
N GLY A 87 -6.00 4.04 7.11
CA GLY A 87 -6.25 2.78 7.79
C GLY A 87 -7.64 2.76 8.45
N PHE A 88 -8.19 1.56 8.62
CA PHE A 88 -9.57 1.31 9.06
C PHE A 88 -9.95 2.08 10.34
N THR A 89 -9.07 2.13 11.33
CA THR A 89 -9.34 2.86 12.60
C THR A 89 -9.43 4.37 12.40
N ALA A 90 -8.59 4.95 11.56
CA ALA A 90 -8.61 6.39 11.30
C ALA A 90 -9.79 6.80 10.41
N GLU A 91 -10.25 5.90 9.53
CA GLU A 91 -11.40 6.12 8.65
C GLU A 91 -12.73 6.10 9.41
N HIS A 92 -12.88 5.21 10.40
CA HIS A 92 -14.16 4.98 11.09
C HIS A 92 -14.22 5.56 12.53
N GLY A 93 -13.08 6.03 13.05
CA GLY A 93 -12.96 6.49 14.44
C GLY A 93 -12.67 5.35 15.43
N SER A 94 -11.71 5.57 16.33
CA SER A 94 -11.25 4.54 17.29
C SER A 94 -12.32 4.08 18.28
N GLU A 95 -13.33 4.92 18.55
CA GLU A 95 -14.42 4.62 19.50
C GLU A 95 -15.40 3.58 18.95
N ARG A 96 -15.55 3.51 17.62
CA ARG A 96 -16.48 2.62 16.93
C ARG A 96 -15.84 1.32 16.48
N VAL A 97 -14.51 1.29 16.41
CA VAL A 97 -13.75 0.18 15.84
C VAL A 97 -13.26 -0.76 16.93
N GLY A 98 -13.68 -2.01 16.86
CA GLY A 98 -13.11 -3.11 17.65
C GLY A 98 -12.20 -4.01 16.83
N THR A 99 -11.43 -4.86 17.52
CA THR A 99 -10.54 -5.85 16.87
C THR A 99 -10.63 -7.17 17.62
N ARG A 100 -10.79 -8.26 16.88
CA ARG A 100 -10.64 -9.62 17.39
C ARG A 100 -9.49 -10.28 16.61
N VAL A 101 -8.36 -10.49 17.27
CA VAL A 101 -7.21 -11.18 16.68
C VAL A 101 -7.50 -12.67 16.62
N ILE A 102 -7.34 -13.26 15.44
CA ILE A 102 -7.51 -14.70 15.19
C ILE A 102 -6.16 -15.40 15.22
N ASP A 103 -5.14 -14.76 14.60
CA ASP A 103 -3.78 -15.27 14.56
C ASP A 103 -2.79 -14.10 14.59
N PHE A 104 -1.70 -14.27 15.31
CA PHE A 104 -0.55 -13.38 15.29
C PHE A 104 0.71 -14.21 15.55
N THR A 105 1.38 -14.55 14.48
CA THR A 105 2.55 -15.43 14.46
C THR A 105 3.68 -14.85 13.64
N VAL A 106 4.85 -15.46 13.77
CA VAL A 106 6.03 -15.16 12.94
C VAL A 106 6.32 -16.39 12.08
N ALA A 107 6.40 -16.19 10.77
CA ALA A 107 6.64 -17.27 9.82
C ALA A 107 7.37 -16.76 8.58
N HIS A 108 7.94 -17.69 7.81
CA HIS A 108 8.36 -17.39 6.45
C HIS A 108 7.11 -17.23 5.57
N PRO A 109 6.98 -16.13 4.83
CA PRO A 109 5.87 -15.96 3.90
C PRO A 109 6.02 -16.94 2.73
N ASP A 110 4.91 -17.22 2.04
CA ASP A 110 4.98 -17.95 0.77
C ASP A 110 5.76 -17.15 -0.30
N LYS A 111 6.14 -17.84 -1.39
CA LYS A 111 6.96 -17.24 -2.45
C LYS A 111 6.32 -16.02 -3.10
N ARG A 112 4.98 -16.01 -3.22
CA ARG A 112 4.25 -14.89 -3.81
C ARG A 112 4.31 -13.66 -2.89
N ILE A 113 4.03 -13.84 -1.62
CA ILE A 113 4.08 -12.77 -0.61
C ILE A 113 5.51 -12.27 -0.43
N ALA A 114 6.50 -13.19 -0.36
CA ALA A 114 7.91 -12.81 -0.29
C ALA A 114 8.33 -11.93 -1.48
N SER A 115 7.91 -12.29 -2.69
CA SER A 115 8.17 -11.50 -3.90
C SER A 115 7.53 -10.11 -3.84
N LEU A 116 6.25 -10.00 -3.39
CA LEU A 116 5.54 -8.73 -3.26
C LEU A 116 6.19 -7.81 -2.22
N LEU A 117 6.69 -8.37 -1.13
CA LEU A 117 7.36 -7.67 -0.04
C LEU A 117 8.88 -7.56 -0.22
N ARG A 118 9.43 -8.06 -1.34
CA ARG A 118 10.87 -8.07 -1.66
C ARG A 118 11.71 -8.69 -0.55
N MET A 119 11.22 -9.78 -0.01
CA MET A 119 11.87 -10.54 1.06
C MET A 119 12.72 -11.66 0.48
N GLU A 120 13.86 -11.92 1.12
CA GLU A 120 14.67 -13.11 0.87
C GLU A 120 13.99 -14.36 1.46
N ALA A 121 14.41 -15.54 1.00
CA ALA A 121 13.73 -16.80 1.35
C ALA A 121 13.84 -17.19 2.84
N ASP A 122 14.84 -16.66 3.54
CA ASP A 122 15.13 -16.92 4.97
C ASP A 122 14.63 -15.80 5.90
N GLU A 123 14.02 -14.77 5.34
CA GLU A 123 13.47 -13.68 6.14
C GLU A 123 12.09 -14.02 6.72
N PHE A 124 11.83 -13.47 7.91
CA PHE A 124 10.59 -13.67 8.62
C PHE A 124 9.64 -12.49 8.48
N ALA A 125 8.34 -12.79 8.44
CA ALA A 125 7.27 -11.82 8.51
C ALA A 125 6.33 -12.12 9.69
N TYR A 126 5.72 -11.09 10.25
CA TYR A 126 4.51 -11.25 11.01
C TYR A 126 3.39 -11.73 10.08
N ARG A 127 2.67 -12.78 10.49
CA ARG A 127 1.41 -13.21 9.91
C ARG A 127 0.31 -12.84 10.88
N ILE A 128 -0.64 -12.04 10.44
CA ILE A 128 -1.70 -11.50 11.27
C ILE A 128 -3.04 -11.81 10.59
N VAL A 129 -3.95 -12.41 11.33
CA VAL A 129 -5.36 -12.57 10.92
C VAL A 129 -6.21 -11.93 12.00
N ARG A 130 -7.02 -10.94 11.62
CA ARG A 130 -7.90 -10.25 12.57
C ARG A 130 -9.23 -9.85 11.94
N VAL A 131 -10.28 -9.87 12.74
CA VAL A 131 -11.57 -9.32 12.38
C VAL A 131 -11.69 -7.93 12.97
N ARG A 132 -12.04 -6.96 12.12
CA ARG A 132 -12.37 -5.61 12.57
C ARG A 132 -13.88 -5.49 12.67
N THR A 133 -14.33 -4.95 13.76
CA THR A 133 -15.75 -4.69 14.00
C THR A 133 -16.03 -3.20 13.91
N LEU A 134 -17.22 -2.85 13.48
CA LEU A 134 -17.75 -1.49 13.51
C LEU A 134 -19.02 -1.51 14.34
N ASP A 135 -19.06 -0.68 15.39
CA ASP A 135 -20.17 -0.67 16.36
C ASP A 135 -20.50 -2.07 16.93
N GLY A 136 -19.48 -2.91 17.10
CA GLY A 136 -19.58 -4.28 17.62
C GLY A 136 -19.85 -5.37 16.58
N GLU A 137 -20.28 -5.01 15.35
CA GLU A 137 -20.56 -5.97 14.28
C GLU A 137 -19.33 -6.26 13.42
N PRO A 138 -19.07 -7.52 13.02
CA PRO A 138 -17.97 -7.86 12.11
C PRO A 138 -18.11 -7.12 10.78
N HIS A 139 -17.04 -6.41 10.38
CA HIS A 139 -17.06 -5.61 9.17
C HIS A 139 -16.06 -6.06 8.12
N VAL A 140 -14.85 -6.39 8.54
CA VAL A 140 -13.79 -6.89 7.64
C VAL A 140 -12.91 -7.91 8.35
N ILE A 141 -12.45 -8.93 7.61
CA ILE A 141 -11.35 -9.80 8.02
C ILE A 141 -10.09 -9.37 7.28
N GLU A 142 -9.01 -9.18 8.01
CA GLU A 142 -7.71 -8.76 7.46
C GLU A 142 -6.70 -9.91 7.59
N TYR A 143 -6.06 -10.24 6.47
CA TYR A 143 -4.92 -11.15 6.37
C TYR A 143 -3.69 -10.32 6.03
N THR A 144 -2.79 -10.15 6.96
CA THR A 144 -1.67 -9.22 6.82
C THR A 144 -0.33 -9.94 6.99
N HIS A 145 0.64 -9.62 6.14
CA HIS A 145 2.02 -10.02 6.28
C HIS A 145 2.89 -8.77 6.35
N MET A 146 3.79 -8.68 7.34
CA MET A 146 4.69 -7.54 7.49
C MET A 146 6.11 -8.03 7.74
N PRO A 147 7.11 -7.64 6.93
CA PRO A 147 8.50 -8.00 7.16
C PRO A 147 9.00 -7.47 8.50
N ILE A 148 9.60 -8.32 9.32
CA ILE A 148 10.04 -7.94 10.68
C ILE A 148 11.18 -6.92 10.65
N ASN A 149 12.05 -7.00 9.64
CA ASN A 149 13.14 -6.06 9.43
C ASN A 149 12.67 -4.66 9.02
N VAL A 150 11.48 -4.54 8.43
CA VAL A 150 10.86 -3.27 8.02
C VAL A 150 9.98 -2.70 9.14
N ILE A 151 9.19 -3.55 9.77
CA ILE A 151 8.26 -3.19 10.86
C ILE A 151 8.67 -3.96 12.13
N PRO A 152 9.74 -3.55 12.82
CA PRO A 152 10.23 -4.26 14.00
C PRO A 152 9.34 -4.03 15.22
N ASN A 153 9.39 -4.99 16.17
CA ASN A 153 8.78 -4.87 17.52
C ASN A 153 7.26 -4.68 17.53
N LEU A 154 6.54 -5.11 16.52
CA LEU A 154 5.08 -5.15 16.52
C LEU A 154 4.60 -6.09 17.64
N ARG A 155 3.69 -5.64 18.47
CA ARG A 155 3.17 -6.38 19.63
C ARG A 155 1.67 -6.62 19.52
N MET A 156 1.15 -7.57 20.29
CA MET A 156 -0.28 -7.88 20.31
C MET A 156 -1.15 -6.62 20.51
N ARG A 157 -0.79 -5.74 21.45
CA ARG A 157 -1.51 -4.49 21.71
C ARG A 157 -1.64 -3.58 20.47
N ASP A 158 -0.62 -3.59 19.60
CA ASP A 158 -0.59 -2.77 18.41
C ASP A 158 -1.48 -3.40 17.32
N VAL A 159 -1.50 -4.73 17.26
CA VAL A 159 -2.39 -5.53 16.40
C VAL A 159 -3.85 -5.39 16.82
N GLU A 160 -4.13 -5.35 18.11
CA GLU A 160 -5.48 -5.16 18.68
C GLU A 160 -6.01 -3.74 18.46
N THR A 161 -5.14 -2.75 18.25
CA THR A 161 -5.52 -1.35 18.09
C THR A 161 -5.34 -0.88 16.65
N SER A 162 -4.21 -0.27 16.32
CA SER A 162 -3.95 0.29 14.99
C SER A 162 -2.51 0.04 14.57
N ILE A 163 -2.30 -0.92 13.68
CA ILE A 163 -0.99 -1.21 13.10
C ILE A 163 -0.45 0.03 12.37
N TYR A 164 -1.27 0.75 11.61
CA TYR A 164 -0.86 1.98 10.94
C TYR A 164 -0.55 3.11 11.92
N GLY A 165 -1.25 3.14 13.07
CA GLY A 165 -0.91 4.03 14.19
C GLY A 165 0.47 3.73 14.74
N PHE A 166 0.78 2.46 15.01
CA PHE A 166 2.10 2.02 15.44
C PHE A 166 3.20 2.39 14.44
N ILE A 167 2.98 2.12 13.13
CA ILE A 167 3.96 2.44 12.08
C ILE A 167 4.27 3.94 12.07
N ARG A 168 3.25 4.80 12.16
CA ARG A 168 3.41 6.25 12.10
C ARG A 168 3.95 6.86 13.39
N ASN A 169 3.39 6.47 14.53
CA ASN A 169 3.61 7.15 15.81
C ASN A 169 4.78 6.57 16.59
N ASP A 170 4.93 5.24 16.61
CA ASP A 170 5.98 4.57 17.38
C ASP A 170 7.25 4.36 16.55
N LEU A 171 7.12 3.99 15.27
CA LEU A 171 8.27 3.82 14.38
C LEU A 171 8.65 5.11 13.63
N GLY A 172 7.79 6.12 13.60
CA GLY A 172 8.03 7.37 12.87
C GLY A 172 8.10 7.20 11.34
N LEU A 173 7.57 6.09 10.82
CA LEU A 173 7.62 5.79 9.39
C LEU A 173 6.46 6.45 8.64
N VAL A 174 6.73 6.91 7.44
CA VAL A 174 5.73 7.53 6.57
C VAL A 174 5.18 6.48 5.61
N ILE A 175 3.89 6.18 5.70
CA ILE A 175 3.17 5.37 4.72
C ILE A 175 2.83 6.30 3.54
N SER A 176 3.35 6.01 2.35
CA SER A 176 3.29 6.95 1.22
C SER A 176 2.35 6.52 0.10
N SER A 177 2.26 5.24 -0.19
CA SER A 177 1.43 4.73 -1.28
C SER A 177 1.01 3.28 -1.05
N ALA A 178 0.07 2.78 -1.84
CA ALA A 178 -0.28 1.38 -1.87
C ALA A 178 -0.70 0.95 -3.28
N HIS A 179 -0.33 -0.26 -3.66
CA HIS A 179 -0.91 -0.96 -4.80
C HIS A 179 -2.10 -1.77 -4.33
N ARG A 180 -3.23 -1.65 -5.01
CA ARG A 180 -4.46 -2.36 -4.67
C ARG A 180 -5.04 -3.09 -5.86
N THR A 181 -5.50 -4.31 -5.62
CA THR A 181 -6.35 -5.06 -6.53
C THR A 181 -7.67 -5.33 -5.82
N ILE A 182 -8.79 -5.04 -6.47
CA ILE A 182 -10.13 -5.22 -5.92
C ILE A 182 -10.85 -6.28 -6.74
N ARG A 183 -11.41 -7.28 -6.04
CA ARG A 183 -12.14 -8.41 -6.66
C ARG A 183 -13.44 -8.65 -5.90
N ALA A 184 -14.43 -9.22 -6.60
CA ALA A 184 -15.58 -9.85 -5.97
C ALA A 184 -15.32 -11.34 -5.86
N VAL A 185 -15.40 -11.89 -4.64
CA VAL A 185 -15.13 -13.30 -4.35
C VAL A 185 -16.24 -13.91 -3.51
N LEU A 186 -16.34 -15.22 -3.49
CA LEU A 186 -17.21 -15.93 -2.53
C LEU A 186 -16.40 -16.23 -1.26
N PRO A 187 -17.04 -16.19 -0.08
CA PRO A 187 -16.35 -16.39 1.18
C PRO A 187 -15.87 -17.83 1.35
N SER A 188 -14.68 -17.99 1.93
CA SER A 188 -14.21 -19.24 2.51
C SER A 188 -15.00 -19.58 3.78
N HIS A 189 -14.84 -20.81 4.29
CA HIS A 189 -15.51 -21.23 5.54
C HIS A 189 -15.14 -20.33 6.73
N GLN A 190 -13.86 -19.96 6.86
CA GLN A 190 -13.38 -19.06 7.92
C GLN A 190 -14.01 -17.68 7.81
N GLU A 191 -14.12 -17.15 6.60
CA GLU A 191 -14.73 -15.83 6.37
C GLU A 191 -16.23 -15.84 6.66
N MET A 192 -16.93 -16.91 6.30
CA MET A 192 -18.35 -17.08 6.66
C MET A 192 -18.56 -17.01 8.17
N GLU A 193 -17.74 -17.72 8.94
CA GLU A 193 -17.82 -17.73 10.40
C GLU A 193 -17.42 -16.37 10.99
N CYS A 194 -16.33 -15.80 10.52
CA CYS A 194 -15.76 -14.57 11.06
C CYS A 194 -16.62 -13.34 10.77
N LEU A 195 -17.27 -13.29 9.60
CA LEU A 195 -18.07 -12.15 9.14
C LEU A 195 -19.57 -12.39 9.28
N SER A 196 -19.99 -13.57 9.75
CA SER A 196 -21.41 -13.96 9.89
C SER A 196 -22.19 -13.84 8.57
N VAL A 197 -21.58 -14.27 7.46
CA VAL A 197 -22.16 -14.21 6.11
C VAL A 197 -22.44 -15.60 5.56
N SER A 198 -23.35 -15.70 4.56
CA SER A 198 -23.65 -16.95 3.89
C SER A 198 -22.63 -17.27 2.79
N LYS A 199 -22.53 -18.53 2.38
CA LYS A 199 -21.65 -18.98 1.29
C LYS A 199 -21.93 -18.32 -0.08
N THR A 200 -23.11 -17.74 -0.24
CA THR A 200 -23.54 -17.07 -1.47
C THR A 200 -23.43 -15.55 -1.39
N THR A 201 -23.01 -15.00 -0.23
CA THR A 201 -22.81 -13.59 -0.06
C THR A 201 -21.49 -13.18 -0.72
N PRO A 202 -21.48 -12.34 -1.77
CA PRO A 202 -20.24 -11.90 -2.39
C PRO A 202 -19.51 -10.96 -1.43
N LEU A 203 -18.20 -11.16 -1.28
CA LEU A 203 -17.30 -10.27 -0.57
C LEU A 203 -16.53 -9.40 -1.54
N LEU A 204 -16.24 -8.17 -1.13
CA LEU A 204 -15.27 -7.32 -1.79
C LEU A 204 -13.88 -7.61 -1.17
N GLU A 205 -13.03 -8.29 -1.94
CA GLU A 205 -11.65 -8.53 -1.57
C GLU A 205 -10.79 -7.35 -2.02
N VAL A 206 -10.01 -6.79 -1.11
CA VAL A 206 -9.00 -5.77 -1.40
C VAL A 206 -7.64 -6.33 -1.03
N GLU A 207 -6.88 -6.75 -2.02
CA GLU A 207 -5.46 -7.08 -1.86
C GLU A 207 -4.63 -5.81 -2.01
N GLN A 208 -3.74 -5.54 -1.05
CA GLN A 208 -2.86 -4.36 -1.16
C GLN A 208 -1.44 -4.67 -0.72
N VAL A 209 -0.48 -4.00 -1.36
CA VAL A 209 0.90 -3.86 -0.90
C VAL A 209 1.12 -2.40 -0.54
N GLY A 210 1.43 -2.13 0.72
CA GLY A 210 1.77 -0.79 1.21
C GLY A 210 3.24 -0.45 0.96
N PHE A 211 3.54 0.83 0.79
CA PHE A 211 4.91 1.32 0.62
C PHE A 211 5.20 2.45 1.57
N LEU A 212 6.36 2.39 2.19
CA LEU A 212 6.90 3.47 3.01
C LEU A 212 7.37 4.64 2.13
N GLY A 213 7.67 5.78 2.76
CA GLY A 213 8.15 6.98 2.07
C GLY A 213 9.41 6.79 1.24
N ASP A 214 10.15 5.72 1.49
CA ASP A 214 11.35 5.34 0.75
C ASP A 214 11.12 4.31 -0.36
N GLY A 215 9.88 3.92 -0.58
CA GLY A 215 9.52 2.91 -1.56
C GLY A 215 9.70 1.47 -1.05
N THR A 216 10.01 1.26 0.24
CA THR A 216 10.10 -0.06 0.86
C THR A 216 8.70 -0.64 1.01
N PRO A 217 8.39 -1.84 0.51
CA PRO A 217 7.11 -2.51 0.73
C PRO A 217 7.00 -3.05 2.16
N PHE A 218 5.75 -3.03 2.70
CA PHE A 218 5.49 -3.58 4.03
C PHE A 218 4.10 -4.19 4.11
#